data_09c3e43a87baae4933198593518a8a06
#
_entry.id   09c3e43a87baae4933198593518a8a06
#
_cell.length_a   1.000
_cell.length_b   1.000
_cell.length_c   1.000
_cell.angle_alpha   90.00
_cell.angle_beta   90.00
_cell.angle_gamma   90.00
#
_symmetry.space_group_name_H-M   'P 1'
#
loop_
_entity.id
_entity.type
_entity.pdbx_description
1 polymer ?
#
loop_
_entity_poly.entity_id
_entity_poly.type
_entity_poly.pdbx_seq_one_letter_code
_entity_poly.pdbx_strand_id
1 'polypeptide(L)'
;MKTLEYIDQSLFFFINQTCSTKLLNTLMPFITNQKNWAIPIVALIFILMIKSGKRGRITLGVLIICIGMTDFISAQLIKPWIGRIRPSHEILDQINLLVNKGGKWSFPSNHAANTMALTVVISYFYEKYKPILILLTFLIGISRIYVGVHYPFDIIGGFAVGYIFAWGTITLWVMLKMRELKRGRDWVWYN
;
A
#
# COMPACT_ATOMS: atom_id res chain seq x y z
N MET A 1 7.13 -2.04 25.94
CA MET A 1 7.09 -0.92 24.97
C MET A 1 8.50 -0.47 24.58
N LYS A 2 9.41 -0.12 25.50
CA LYS A 2 10.79 0.33 25.17
C LYS A 2 11.59 -0.61 24.26
N THR A 3 11.44 -1.95 24.42
CA THR A 3 12.18 -2.93 23.61
C THR A 3 11.72 -2.97 22.15
N LEU A 4 10.40 -2.88 21.88
CA LEU A 4 9.86 -2.86 20.51
C LEU A 4 10.24 -1.57 19.80
N GLU A 5 10.19 -0.46 20.49
CA GLU A 5 10.61 0.85 19.99
C GLU A 5 12.11 0.86 19.62
N TYR A 6 12.95 0.28 20.48
CA TYR A 6 14.38 0.12 20.21
C TYR A 6 14.64 -0.73 18.97
N ILE A 7 13.93 -1.85 18.80
CA ILE A 7 14.05 -2.72 17.61
C ILE A 7 13.64 -1.96 16.35
N ASP A 8 12.53 -1.22 16.41
CA ASP A 8 11.99 -0.46 15.27
C ASP A 8 12.96 0.65 14.83
N GLN A 9 13.53 1.40 15.78
CA GLN A 9 14.53 2.41 15.50
C GLN A 9 15.85 1.81 15.01
N SER A 10 16.32 0.70 15.60
CA SER A 10 17.55 0.03 15.16
C SER A 10 17.44 -0.47 13.71
N LEU A 11 16.32 -1.10 13.36
CA LEU A 11 16.05 -1.53 11.98
C LEU A 11 15.91 -0.34 11.03
N PHE A 12 15.31 0.75 11.48
CA PHE A 12 15.23 1.98 10.71
C PHE A 12 16.62 2.52 10.37
N PHE A 13 17.50 2.71 11.36
CA PHE A 13 18.85 3.21 11.13
C PHE A 13 19.68 2.27 10.26
N PHE A 14 19.55 0.95 10.46
CA PHE A 14 20.20 -0.02 9.59
C PHE A 14 19.81 0.16 8.12
N ILE A 15 18.52 0.27 7.82
CA ILE A 15 18.03 0.41 6.44
C ILE A 15 18.36 1.80 5.86
N ASN A 16 18.17 2.86 6.65
CA ASN A 16 18.32 4.25 6.18
C ASN A 16 19.78 4.69 6.07
N GLN A 17 20.66 4.22 6.98
CA GLN A 17 22.06 4.65 7.03
C GLN A 17 23.02 3.56 6.57
N THR A 18 23.02 2.38 7.23
CA THR A 18 24.00 1.33 6.97
C THR A 18 23.88 0.76 5.55
N CYS A 19 22.64 0.58 5.06
CA CYS A 19 22.38 0.14 3.68
C CYS A 19 22.51 1.26 2.64
N SER A 20 22.88 2.49 3.02
CA SER A 20 22.95 3.64 2.11
C SER A 20 24.08 3.48 1.09
N THR A 21 23.70 3.53 -0.20
CA THR A 21 24.64 3.48 -1.34
C THR A 21 24.19 4.47 -2.41
N LYS A 22 25.13 4.93 -3.26
CA LYS A 22 24.80 5.87 -4.37
C LYS A 22 23.69 5.34 -5.27
N LEU A 23 23.71 4.06 -5.58
CA LEU A 23 22.70 3.42 -6.42
C LEU A 23 21.30 3.45 -5.74
N LEU A 24 21.22 3.02 -4.49
CA LEU A 24 19.96 2.99 -3.76
C LEU A 24 19.43 4.40 -3.44
N ASN A 25 20.32 5.37 -3.24
CA ASN A 25 19.94 6.78 -3.05
C ASN A 25 19.25 7.39 -4.27
N THR A 26 19.45 6.81 -5.46
CA THR A 26 18.72 7.19 -6.68
C THR A 26 17.48 6.34 -6.90
N LEU A 27 17.58 5.02 -6.70
CA LEU A 27 16.47 4.09 -6.97
C LEU A 27 15.32 4.19 -5.97
N MET A 28 15.60 4.32 -4.67
CA MET A 28 14.54 4.30 -3.64
C MET A 28 13.63 5.53 -3.69
N PRO A 29 14.15 6.77 -3.90
CA PRO A 29 13.30 7.93 -4.18
C PRO A 29 12.47 7.76 -5.46
N PHE A 30 13.03 7.15 -6.52
CA PHE A 30 12.29 6.87 -7.75
C PHE A 30 11.12 5.90 -7.51
N ILE A 31 11.36 4.80 -6.79
CA ILE A 31 10.35 3.77 -6.47
C ILE A 31 9.23 4.36 -5.60
N THR A 32 9.56 5.18 -4.61
CA THR A 32 8.59 5.74 -3.66
C THR A 32 7.78 6.90 -4.22
N ASN A 33 8.21 7.53 -5.30
CA ASN A 33 7.56 8.71 -5.86
C ASN A 33 6.28 8.33 -6.61
N GLN A 34 5.13 8.74 -6.08
CA GLN A 34 3.82 8.46 -6.69
C GLN A 34 3.68 8.93 -8.14
N LYS A 35 4.35 10.02 -8.53
CA LYS A 35 4.29 10.54 -9.90
C LYS A 35 4.82 9.53 -10.93
N ASN A 36 5.81 8.73 -10.56
CA ASN A 36 6.40 7.73 -11.44
C ASN A 36 5.44 6.55 -11.70
N TRP A 37 4.47 6.34 -10.82
CA TRP A 37 3.44 5.31 -10.94
C TRP A 37 2.19 5.77 -11.69
N ALA A 38 2.07 7.05 -12.02
CA ALA A 38 0.90 7.59 -12.70
C ALA A 38 0.63 6.88 -14.04
N ILE A 39 1.65 6.74 -14.89
CA ILE A 39 1.53 6.05 -16.20
C ILE A 39 1.18 4.56 -16.01
N PRO A 40 1.89 3.75 -15.20
CA PRO A 40 1.50 2.38 -14.90
C PRO A 40 0.07 2.25 -14.35
N ILE A 41 -0.36 3.14 -13.47
CA ILE A 41 -1.71 3.11 -12.90
C ILE A 41 -2.76 3.42 -13.96
N VAL A 42 -2.57 4.44 -14.79
CA VAL A 42 -3.48 4.77 -15.90
C VAL A 42 -3.56 3.61 -16.89
N ALA A 43 -2.42 2.99 -17.23
CA ALA A 43 -2.38 1.81 -18.09
C ALA A 43 -3.16 0.63 -17.49
N LEU A 44 -2.99 0.37 -16.19
CA LEU A 44 -3.74 -0.66 -15.47
C LEU A 44 -5.25 -0.39 -15.52
N ILE A 45 -5.67 0.84 -15.23
CA ILE A 45 -7.09 1.25 -15.30
C ILE A 45 -7.64 1.01 -16.71
N PHE A 46 -6.92 1.43 -17.74
CA PHE A 46 -7.31 1.25 -19.14
C PHE A 46 -7.46 -0.24 -19.50
N ILE A 47 -6.49 -1.08 -19.10
CA ILE A 47 -6.52 -2.53 -19.34
C ILE A 47 -7.73 -3.15 -18.64
N LEU A 48 -7.97 -2.82 -17.38
CA LEU A 48 -9.09 -3.37 -16.61
C LEU A 48 -10.45 -2.92 -17.18
N MET A 49 -10.57 -1.67 -17.61
CA MET A 49 -11.82 -1.16 -18.17
C MET A 49 -12.15 -1.74 -19.53
N ILE A 50 -11.16 -1.77 -20.45
CA ILE A 50 -11.41 -2.00 -21.89
C ILE A 50 -11.04 -3.41 -22.30
N LYS A 51 -9.85 -3.91 -21.92
CA LYS A 51 -9.34 -5.18 -22.41
C LYS A 51 -9.75 -6.41 -21.59
N SER A 52 -10.09 -6.23 -20.31
CA SER A 52 -10.33 -7.36 -19.39
C SER A 52 -11.82 -7.73 -19.21
N GLY A 53 -12.70 -7.17 -20.01
CA GLY A 53 -14.12 -7.50 -20.02
C GLY A 53 -14.83 -7.26 -18.68
N LYS A 54 -15.83 -8.05 -18.34
CA LYS A 54 -16.61 -7.96 -17.09
C LYS A 54 -15.69 -8.11 -15.84
N ARG A 55 -14.77 -9.08 -15.89
CA ARG A 55 -13.83 -9.34 -14.78
C ARG A 55 -13.00 -8.11 -14.43
N GLY A 56 -12.43 -7.45 -15.45
CA GLY A 56 -11.62 -6.24 -15.23
C GLY A 56 -12.41 -5.09 -14.64
N ARG A 57 -13.63 -4.82 -15.16
CA ARG A 57 -14.50 -3.75 -14.65
C ARG A 57 -14.92 -3.99 -13.20
N ILE A 58 -15.21 -5.24 -12.83
CA ILE A 58 -15.51 -5.62 -11.45
C ILE A 58 -14.27 -5.42 -10.57
N THR A 59 -13.11 -5.90 -11.02
CA THR A 59 -11.83 -5.71 -10.30
C THR A 59 -11.57 -4.23 -10.04
N LEU A 60 -11.75 -3.38 -11.06
CA LEU A 60 -11.55 -1.94 -10.91
C LEU A 60 -12.52 -1.32 -9.90
N GLY A 61 -13.80 -1.69 -9.94
CA GLY A 61 -14.80 -1.23 -8.95
C GLY A 61 -14.42 -1.61 -7.51
N VAL A 62 -14.02 -2.87 -7.30
CA VAL A 62 -13.56 -3.37 -6.00
C VAL A 62 -12.30 -2.63 -5.55
N LEU A 63 -11.35 -2.37 -6.47
CA LEU A 63 -10.11 -1.62 -6.17
C LEU A 63 -10.40 -0.19 -5.74
N ILE A 64 -11.26 0.54 -6.45
CA ILE A 64 -11.59 1.94 -6.13
C ILE A 64 -12.19 2.01 -4.73
N ILE A 65 -13.14 1.15 -4.41
CA ILE A 65 -13.76 1.10 -3.08
C ILE A 65 -12.71 0.74 -2.02
N CYS A 66 -11.94 -0.31 -2.26
CA CYS A 66 -10.93 -0.79 -1.31
C CYS A 66 -9.87 0.27 -1.00
N ILE A 67 -9.24 0.85 -2.03
CA ILE A 67 -8.19 1.86 -1.86
C ILE A 67 -8.77 3.13 -1.23
N GLY A 68 -9.94 3.58 -1.67
CA GLY A 68 -10.61 4.75 -1.10
C GLY A 68 -10.88 4.57 0.41
N MET A 69 -11.41 3.42 0.82
CA MET A 69 -11.63 3.10 2.24
C MET A 69 -10.32 2.99 3.01
N THR A 70 -9.34 2.28 2.46
CA THR A 70 -8.02 2.08 3.08
C THR A 70 -7.32 3.41 3.33
N ASP A 71 -7.28 4.28 2.32
CA ASP A 71 -6.62 5.59 2.41
C ASP A 71 -7.35 6.51 3.37
N PHE A 72 -8.69 6.61 3.26
CA PHE A 72 -9.52 7.45 4.13
C PHE A 72 -9.38 7.04 5.60
N ILE A 73 -9.53 5.75 5.92
CA ILE A 73 -9.48 5.27 7.30
C ILE A 73 -8.06 5.39 7.86
N SER A 74 -7.04 5.07 7.08
CA SER A 74 -5.64 5.25 7.49
C SER A 74 -5.32 6.72 7.78
N ALA A 75 -5.70 7.63 6.87
CA ALA A 75 -5.30 9.04 6.94
C ALA A 75 -6.13 9.84 7.94
N GLN A 76 -7.45 9.59 8.00
CA GLN A 76 -8.37 10.44 8.78
C GLN A 76 -8.68 9.88 10.17
N LEU A 77 -8.57 8.57 10.36
CA LEU A 77 -8.93 7.94 11.64
C LEU A 77 -7.70 7.40 12.36
N ILE A 78 -6.94 6.48 11.75
CA ILE A 78 -5.87 5.76 12.45
C ILE A 78 -4.68 6.70 12.74
N LYS A 79 -4.25 7.50 11.77
CA LYS A 79 -3.10 8.41 11.96
C LYS A 79 -3.30 9.42 13.10
N PRO A 80 -4.40 10.17 13.17
CA PRO A 80 -4.62 11.09 14.28
C PRO A 80 -4.79 10.38 15.62
N TRP A 81 -5.42 9.21 15.63
CA TRP A 81 -5.67 8.43 16.84
C TRP A 81 -4.37 7.89 17.46
N ILE A 82 -3.48 7.32 16.65
CA ILE A 82 -2.18 6.80 17.12
C ILE A 82 -1.18 7.94 17.41
N GLY A 83 -1.18 8.99 16.59
CA GLY A 83 -0.37 10.17 16.78
C GLY A 83 1.15 9.94 16.70
N ARG A 84 1.63 8.85 16.10
CA ARG A 84 3.06 8.56 15.97
C ARG A 84 3.72 9.56 15.03
N ILE A 85 4.80 10.21 15.48
CA ILE A 85 5.57 11.18 14.68
C ILE A 85 6.49 10.43 13.70
N ARG A 86 6.73 11.03 12.52
CA ARG A 86 7.64 10.47 11.51
C ARG A 86 9.10 10.69 11.86
N PRO A 87 10.02 9.78 11.44
CA PRO A 87 11.47 10.02 11.55
C PRO A 87 11.88 11.38 10.99
N SER A 88 11.32 11.74 9.82
CA SER A 88 11.56 13.02 9.14
C SER A 88 11.16 14.28 9.93
N HIS A 89 10.37 14.14 10.99
CA HIS A 89 9.98 15.23 11.88
C HIS A 89 10.59 15.12 13.28
N GLU A 90 10.86 13.90 13.75
CA GLU A 90 11.33 13.63 15.11
C GLU A 90 12.84 13.68 15.24
N ILE A 91 13.56 13.09 14.27
CA ILE A 91 15.01 12.90 14.32
C ILE A 91 15.70 13.33 13.03
N LEU A 92 15.23 14.43 12.41
CA LEU A 92 15.67 14.89 11.10
C LEU A 92 17.20 14.99 10.94
N ASP A 93 17.88 15.52 11.97
CA ASP A 93 19.33 15.77 11.95
C ASP A 93 20.16 14.47 12.02
N GLN A 94 19.51 13.34 12.27
CA GLN A 94 20.14 12.04 12.45
C GLN A 94 19.88 11.06 11.29
N ILE A 95 19.22 11.49 10.21
CA ILE A 95 18.76 10.57 9.16
C ILE A 95 19.13 11.03 7.75
N ASN A 96 19.19 10.08 6.82
CA ASN A 96 19.29 10.37 5.39
C ASN A 96 17.88 10.61 4.82
N LEU A 97 17.42 11.85 4.82
CA LEU A 97 16.13 12.20 4.22
C LEU A 97 16.30 12.47 2.72
N LEU A 98 15.81 11.57 1.88
CA LEU A 98 15.99 11.61 0.42
C LEU A 98 14.77 12.15 -0.34
N VAL A 99 13.68 12.47 0.37
CA VAL A 99 12.42 12.99 -0.20
C VAL A 99 11.83 14.05 0.73
N ASN A 100 10.76 14.72 0.31
CA ASN A 100 10.05 15.68 1.17
C ASN A 100 9.55 15.00 2.46
N LYS A 101 9.60 15.73 3.59
CA LYS A 101 9.20 15.25 4.93
C LYS A 101 7.82 14.60 4.99
N GLY A 102 6.90 15.05 4.13
CA GLY A 102 5.50 14.64 4.15
C GLY A 102 4.72 15.19 5.35
N GLY A 103 3.56 14.61 5.64
CA GLY A 103 2.75 14.99 6.80
C GLY A 103 3.35 14.50 8.13
N LYS A 104 2.88 15.04 9.26
CA LYS A 104 3.41 14.79 10.60
C LYS A 104 3.31 13.34 11.06
N TRP A 105 2.16 12.69 10.81
CA TRP A 105 1.84 11.37 11.35
C TRP A 105 2.42 10.22 10.53
N SER A 106 3.04 9.28 11.23
CA SER A 106 3.76 8.15 10.62
C SER A 106 2.89 6.91 10.44
N PHE A 107 2.26 6.45 11.50
CA PHE A 107 1.56 5.16 11.54
C PHE A 107 0.06 5.27 11.18
N PRO A 108 -0.45 4.37 10.34
CA PRO A 108 0.26 3.43 9.47
C PRO A 108 0.77 4.13 8.19
N SER A 109 1.64 3.46 7.42
CA SER A 109 2.08 3.97 6.12
C SER A 109 0.98 3.79 5.06
N ASN A 110 0.43 4.89 4.51
CA ASN A 110 -0.56 4.84 3.44
C ASN A 110 -0.03 4.17 2.17
N HIS A 111 1.25 4.38 1.81
CA HIS A 111 1.86 3.70 0.67
C HIS A 111 1.83 2.18 0.85
N ALA A 112 2.24 1.69 2.02
CA ALA A 112 2.20 0.28 2.34
C ALA A 112 0.76 -0.27 2.35
N ALA A 113 -0.18 0.45 2.95
CA ALA A 113 -1.58 0.04 3.02
C ALA A 113 -2.21 -0.04 1.61
N ASN A 114 -2.06 0.99 0.80
CA ASN A 114 -2.65 1.05 -0.53
C ASN A 114 -2.02 0.02 -1.49
N THR A 115 -0.70 -0.19 -1.44
CA THR A 115 -0.05 -1.21 -2.28
C THR A 115 -0.41 -2.63 -1.87
N MET A 116 -0.54 -2.90 -0.56
CA MET A 116 -1.02 -4.20 -0.09
C MET A 116 -2.48 -4.44 -0.49
N ALA A 117 -3.36 -3.44 -0.34
CA ALA A 117 -4.75 -3.52 -0.77
C ALA A 117 -4.86 -3.82 -2.27
N LEU A 118 -4.11 -3.10 -3.11
CA LEU A 118 -4.02 -3.35 -4.54
C LEU A 118 -3.55 -4.79 -4.83
N THR A 119 -2.48 -5.21 -4.16
CA THR A 119 -1.90 -6.56 -4.35
C THR A 119 -2.91 -7.64 -4.02
N VAL A 120 -3.60 -7.55 -2.89
CA VAL A 120 -4.60 -8.57 -2.48
C VAL A 120 -5.77 -8.60 -3.47
N VAL A 121 -6.34 -7.44 -3.83
CA VAL A 121 -7.48 -7.38 -4.75
C VAL A 121 -7.10 -7.88 -6.15
N ILE A 122 -5.99 -7.41 -6.72
CA ILE A 122 -5.57 -7.89 -8.06
C ILE A 122 -5.25 -9.38 -8.01
N SER A 123 -4.57 -9.87 -6.97
CA SER A 123 -4.22 -11.29 -6.85
C SER A 123 -5.45 -12.18 -6.71
N TYR A 124 -6.52 -11.71 -6.07
CA TYR A 124 -7.78 -12.45 -5.99
C TYR A 124 -8.42 -12.65 -7.38
N PHE A 125 -8.43 -11.62 -8.19
CA PHE A 125 -8.99 -11.70 -9.53
C PHE A 125 -8.01 -12.25 -10.58
N TYR A 126 -6.70 -12.07 -10.41
CA TYR A 126 -5.64 -12.41 -11.38
C TYR A 126 -4.44 -13.01 -10.67
N GLU A 127 -4.58 -14.25 -10.18
CA GLU A 127 -3.60 -14.94 -9.33
C GLU A 127 -2.19 -14.99 -9.92
N LYS A 128 -2.09 -15.12 -11.25
CA LYS A 128 -0.79 -15.18 -11.95
C LYS A 128 0.13 -13.99 -11.69
N TYR A 129 -0.42 -12.83 -11.33
CA TYR A 129 0.38 -11.62 -11.04
C TYR A 129 0.77 -11.49 -9.56
N LYS A 130 0.27 -12.38 -8.69
CA LYS A 130 0.52 -12.33 -7.25
C LYS A 130 2.01 -12.22 -6.86
N PRO A 131 2.95 -13.03 -7.42
CA PRO A 131 4.35 -12.96 -7.00
C PRO A 131 4.98 -11.59 -7.27
N ILE A 132 4.75 -11.03 -8.46
CA ILE A 132 5.31 -9.73 -8.82
C ILE A 132 4.68 -8.59 -8.01
N LEU A 133 3.39 -8.66 -7.72
CA LEU A 133 2.71 -7.65 -6.92
C LEU A 133 3.18 -7.67 -5.46
N ILE A 134 3.40 -8.85 -4.89
CA ILE A 134 4.00 -9.00 -3.56
C ILE A 134 5.40 -8.37 -3.53
N LEU A 135 6.25 -8.70 -4.51
CA LEU A 135 7.59 -8.13 -4.61
C LEU A 135 7.55 -6.59 -4.66
N LEU A 136 6.71 -6.03 -5.54
CA LEU A 136 6.54 -4.58 -5.65
C LEU A 136 6.03 -3.94 -4.35
N THR A 137 5.10 -4.58 -3.67
CA THR A 137 4.56 -4.09 -2.38
C THR A 137 5.65 -4.01 -1.32
N PHE A 138 6.47 -5.06 -1.17
CA PHE A 138 7.59 -5.05 -0.24
C PHE A 138 8.64 -4.01 -0.64
N LEU A 139 8.96 -3.90 -1.92
CA LEU A 139 9.92 -2.93 -2.43
C LEU A 139 9.47 -1.49 -2.13
N ILE A 140 8.19 -1.18 -2.37
CA ILE A 140 7.61 0.13 -2.03
C ILE A 140 7.63 0.34 -0.50
N GLY A 141 7.29 -0.68 0.30
CA GLY A 141 7.37 -0.59 1.75
C GLY A 141 8.78 -0.28 2.25
N ILE A 142 9.79 -1.03 1.80
CA ILE A 142 11.20 -0.80 2.16
C ILE A 142 11.67 0.58 1.70
N SER A 143 11.26 1.03 0.51
CA SER A 143 11.64 2.35 0.02
C SER A 143 11.22 3.48 0.96
N ARG A 144 10.07 3.34 1.66
CA ARG A 144 9.59 4.35 2.63
C ARG A 144 10.48 4.46 3.87
N ILE A 145 11.03 3.34 4.33
CA ILE A 145 11.99 3.30 5.43
C ILE A 145 13.31 3.90 4.97
N TYR A 146 13.78 3.46 3.81
CA TYR A 146 15.07 3.88 3.24
C TYR A 146 15.15 5.38 3.02
N VAL A 147 14.10 6.00 2.48
CA VAL A 147 14.07 7.46 2.25
C VAL A 147 13.82 8.31 3.51
N GLY A 148 13.68 7.70 4.70
CA GLY A 148 13.62 8.39 5.98
C GLY A 148 12.24 8.91 6.41
N VAL A 149 11.14 8.42 5.86
CA VAL A 149 9.80 8.96 6.16
C VAL A 149 8.89 8.05 7.00
N HIS A 150 9.27 6.78 7.19
CA HIS A 150 8.51 5.82 8.00
C HIS A 150 9.44 4.87 8.75
N TYR A 151 9.02 4.46 9.94
CA TYR A 151 9.64 3.36 10.67
C TYR A 151 9.17 2.00 10.10
N PRO A 152 9.94 0.89 10.33
CA PRO A 152 9.53 -0.46 9.90
C PRO A 152 8.15 -0.88 10.37
N PHE A 153 7.76 -0.60 11.62
CA PHE A 153 6.44 -0.97 12.13
C PHE A 153 5.30 -0.17 11.49
N ASP A 154 5.56 1.03 10.94
CA ASP A 154 4.55 1.76 10.16
C ASP A 154 4.23 1.02 8.86
N ILE A 155 5.23 0.35 8.27
CA ILE A 155 5.07 -0.44 7.05
C ILE A 155 4.31 -1.73 7.34
N ILE A 156 4.68 -2.44 8.40
CA ILE A 156 3.98 -3.66 8.84
C ILE A 156 2.52 -3.34 9.17
N GLY A 157 2.28 -2.26 9.92
CA GLY A 157 0.93 -1.79 10.23
C GLY A 157 0.15 -1.39 8.96
N GLY A 158 0.82 -0.73 8.01
CA GLY A 158 0.24 -0.41 6.71
C GLY A 158 -0.17 -1.67 5.94
N PHE A 159 0.72 -2.67 5.84
CA PHE A 159 0.39 -3.95 5.21
C PHE A 159 -0.79 -4.64 5.88
N ALA A 160 -0.84 -4.68 7.21
CA ALA A 160 -1.96 -5.27 7.94
C ALA A 160 -3.28 -4.56 7.63
N VAL A 161 -3.29 -3.22 7.67
CA VAL A 161 -4.48 -2.41 7.33
C VAL A 161 -4.92 -2.69 5.89
N GLY A 162 -4.01 -2.60 4.91
CA GLY A 162 -4.34 -2.86 3.51
C GLY A 162 -4.88 -4.27 3.27
N TYR A 163 -4.29 -5.28 3.92
CA TYR A 163 -4.74 -6.66 3.85
C TYR A 163 -6.16 -6.84 4.41
N ILE A 164 -6.44 -6.28 5.59
CA ILE A 164 -7.75 -6.38 6.25
C ILE A 164 -8.84 -5.73 5.39
N PHE A 165 -8.60 -4.50 4.90
CA PHE A 165 -9.59 -3.81 4.07
C PHE A 165 -9.81 -4.49 2.72
N ALA A 166 -8.75 -5.05 2.12
CA ALA A 166 -8.88 -5.80 0.87
C ALA A 166 -9.76 -7.03 1.05
N TRP A 167 -9.51 -7.85 2.06
CA TRP A 167 -10.36 -9.02 2.33
C TRP A 167 -11.77 -8.64 2.74
N GLY A 168 -11.95 -7.58 3.53
CA GLY A 168 -13.27 -7.05 3.84
C GLY A 168 -14.07 -6.68 2.58
N THR A 169 -13.44 -5.92 1.67
CA THR A 169 -14.07 -5.50 0.41
C THR A 169 -14.33 -6.68 -0.52
N ILE A 170 -13.42 -7.65 -0.61
CA ILE A 170 -13.61 -8.88 -1.40
C ILE A 170 -14.77 -9.70 -0.82
N THR A 171 -14.87 -9.83 0.50
CA THR A 171 -15.97 -10.54 1.15
C THR A 171 -17.31 -9.90 0.83
N LEU A 172 -17.41 -8.57 0.91
CA LEU A 172 -18.61 -7.84 0.52
C LEU A 172 -18.95 -8.05 -0.96
N TRP A 173 -17.95 -8.04 -1.85
CA TRP A 173 -18.14 -8.37 -3.24
C TRP A 173 -18.68 -9.80 -3.42
N VAL A 174 -18.10 -10.80 -2.75
CA VAL A 174 -18.55 -12.21 -2.83
C VAL A 174 -20.00 -12.35 -2.33
N MET A 175 -20.35 -11.69 -1.24
CA MET A 175 -21.73 -11.69 -0.73
C MET A 175 -22.70 -11.07 -1.74
N LEU A 176 -22.33 -9.95 -2.36
CA LEU A 176 -23.13 -9.33 -3.42
C LEU A 176 -23.27 -10.26 -4.62
N LYS A 177 -22.17 -10.86 -5.07
CA LYS A 177 -22.16 -11.83 -6.19
C LYS A 177 -23.12 -12.98 -5.91
N MET A 178 -23.06 -13.59 -4.75
CA MET A 178 -23.94 -14.71 -4.38
C MET A 178 -25.42 -14.29 -4.32
N ARG A 179 -25.71 -13.09 -3.80
CA ARG A 179 -27.06 -12.54 -3.77
C ARG A 179 -27.63 -12.33 -5.17
N GLU A 180 -26.86 -11.75 -6.08
CA GLU A 180 -27.31 -11.47 -7.45
C GLU A 180 -27.51 -12.76 -8.24
N LEU A 181 -26.62 -13.74 -8.09
CA LEU A 181 -26.78 -15.07 -8.72
C LEU A 181 -28.06 -15.78 -8.24
N LYS A 182 -28.39 -15.73 -6.94
CA LYS A 182 -29.63 -16.27 -6.40
C LYS A 182 -30.88 -15.59 -6.98
N ARG A 183 -30.76 -14.35 -7.49
CA ARG A 183 -31.83 -13.59 -8.15
C ARG A 183 -31.88 -13.82 -9.66
N GLY A 184 -31.09 -14.76 -10.18
CA GLY A 184 -31.02 -15.06 -11.62
C GLY A 184 -30.29 -13.99 -12.44
N ARG A 185 -29.50 -13.10 -11.79
CA ARG A 185 -28.76 -12.04 -12.48
C ARG A 185 -27.33 -12.47 -12.73
N ASP A 186 -26.88 -12.44 -13.99
CA ASP A 186 -25.58 -12.94 -14.45
C ASP A 186 -24.52 -11.87 -14.67
N TRP A 187 -24.84 -10.56 -14.43
CA TRP A 187 -23.87 -9.47 -14.62
C TRP A 187 -22.62 -9.60 -13.75
N VAL A 188 -22.76 -10.29 -12.60
CA VAL A 188 -21.67 -10.59 -11.67
C VAL A 188 -20.82 -11.79 -12.08
N TRP A 189 -21.23 -12.52 -13.12
CA TRP A 189 -20.52 -13.70 -13.60
C TRP A 189 -19.46 -13.31 -14.63
N TYR A 190 -18.26 -13.85 -14.46
CA TYR A 190 -17.14 -13.73 -15.41
C TYR A 190 -16.38 -15.06 -15.45
N ASN A 191 -15.92 -15.44 -16.63
CA ASN A 191 -15.08 -16.60 -16.87
C ASN A 191 -13.61 -16.23 -16.67
#